data_3905e051e1e5a142f6efc1b7350775b1
#
_entry.id   3905e051e1e5a142f6efc1b7350775b1
#
_cell.length_a   1.000
_cell.length_b   1.000
_cell.length_c   1.000
_cell.angle_alpha   90.00
_cell.angle_beta   90.00
_cell.angle_gamma   90.00
#
_symmetry.space_group_name_H-M   'P 1'
#
loop_
_entity.id
_entity.type
_entity.pdbx_description
1 polymer ?
#
loop_
_entity_poly.entity_id
_entity_poly.type
_entity_poly.pdbx_seq_one_letter_code
_entity_poly.pdbx_strand_id
1 'polypeptide(L)'
;MKVIGILPFKNEEKFLPTYLSNVQPICDEIIAVDDHSTDNSRQIMEDAGVIVKGYEDTEKLKGGWTCGLIRQHLFNYAREAGGTHFVCLDADETFTSNFVPIARDIMSQLEPGEKVHMQWLALWKSYTAYRDDHTVWSRNFKDFIVADHPDLDYSYNYMCEGRTIGPNNNDTLRTLEVEHGGVLHYQFACFNNFL
;
A
#
# COMPACT_ATOMS: atom_id res chain seq x y z
N MET A 1 -7.65 -6.80 -17.26
CA MET A 1 -7.18 -6.39 -15.92
C MET A 1 -6.03 -5.41 -16.10
N LYS A 2 -6.14 -4.21 -15.55
CA LYS A 2 -5.04 -3.25 -15.42
C LYS A 2 -4.76 -3.03 -13.94
N VAL A 3 -3.56 -3.39 -13.49
CA VAL A 3 -3.14 -3.31 -12.09
C VAL A 3 -2.31 -2.05 -11.90
N ILE A 4 -2.73 -1.20 -10.98
CA ILE A 4 -2.01 0.04 -10.65
C ILE A 4 -1.59 0.02 -9.18
N GLY A 5 -0.28 0.18 -8.92
CA GLY A 5 0.23 0.47 -7.59
C GLY A 5 -0.08 1.91 -7.21
N ILE A 6 -0.59 2.13 -6.01
CA ILE A 6 -0.84 3.47 -5.47
C ILE A 6 -0.04 3.68 -4.19
N LEU A 7 0.79 4.73 -4.16
CA LEU A 7 1.74 4.97 -3.09
C LEU A 7 1.76 6.43 -2.64
N PRO A 8 1.37 6.76 -1.40
CA PRO A 8 1.74 8.02 -0.77
C PRO A 8 3.14 7.87 -0.14
N PHE A 9 4.03 8.83 -0.33
CA PHE A 9 5.35 8.77 0.29
C PHE A 9 5.85 10.13 0.75
N LYS A 10 6.74 10.12 1.76
CA LYS A 10 7.46 11.27 2.25
C LYS A 10 8.77 10.82 2.92
N ASN A 11 9.91 11.23 2.36
CA ASN A 11 11.23 10.92 2.92
C ASN A 11 11.47 9.40 3.13
N GLU A 12 11.25 8.62 2.06
CA GLU A 12 11.32 7.16 2.06
C GLU A 12 12.46 6.62 1.16
N GLU A 13 13.49 7.44 0.88
CA GLU A 13 14.60 7.07 -0.01
C GLU A 13 15.23 5.71 0.34
N LYS A 14 15.20 5.35 1.62
CA LYS A 14 15.75 4.11 2.13
C LYS A 14 14.97 2.86 1.69
N PHE A 15 13.64 2.96 1.64
CA PHE A 15 12.75 1.81 1.41
C PHE A 15 12.29 1.70 -0.05
N LEU A 16 12.21 2.81 -0.77
CA LEU A 16 11.70 2.86 -2.13
C LEU A 16 12.39 1.89 -3.11
N PRO A 17 13.71 1.67 -3.09
CA PRO A 17 14.31 0.68 -3.97
C PRO A 17 13.81 -0.74 -3.73
N THR A 18 13.57 -1.12 -2.47
CA THR A 18 13.02 -2.43 -2.10
C THR A 18 11.55 -2.53 -2.50
N TYR A 19 10.75 -1.49 -2.22
CA TYR A 19 9.37 -1.39 -2.65
C TYR A 19 9.24 -1.57 -4.18
N LEU A 20 9.99 -0.81 -4.96
CA LEU A 20 9.94 -0.85 -6.43
C LEU A 20 10.29 -2.23 -6.98
N SER A 21 11.35 -2.85 -6.48
CA SER A 21 11.75 -4.19 -6.92
C SER A 21 10.69 -5.27 -6.64
N ASN A 22 9.85 -5.05 -5.64
CA ASN A 22 8.79 -5.98 -5.23
C ASN A 22 7.46 -5.73 -5.97
N VAL A 23 7.08 -4.45 -6.14
CA VAL A 23 5.75 -4.07 -6.63
C VAL A 23 5.69 -3.91 -8.15
N GLN A 24 6.76 -3.39 -8.78
CA GLN A 24 6.80 -3.22 -10.23
C GLN A 24 6.49 -4.51 -11.03
N PRO A 25 6.99 -5.70 -10.65
CA PRO A 25 6.69 -6.92 -11.40
C PRO A 25 5.21 -7.32 -11.44
N ILE A 26 4.40 -6.84 -10.51
CA ILE A 26 2.97 -7.19 -10.42
C ILE A 26 2.03 -6.09 -10.90
N CYS A 27 2.53 -4.86 -11.05
CA CYS A 27 1.75 -3.71 -11.51
C CYS A 27 2.04 -3.39 -12.99
N ASP A 28 1.03 -2.92 -13.71
CA ASP A 28 1.21 -2.38 -15.06
C ASP A 28 1.74 -0.93 -15.00
N GLU A 29 1.37 -0.19 -13.95
CA GLU A 29 1.84 1.17 -13.64
C GLU A 29 1.90 1.37 -12.13
N ILE A 30 2.69 2.35 -11.70
CA ILE A 30 2.66 2.87 -10.33
C ILE A 30 2.38 4.37 -10.39
N ILE A 31 1.41 4.82 -9.61
CA ILE A 31 1.08 6.23 -9.41
C ILE A 31 1.35 6.58 -7.96
N ALA A 32 2.16 7.59 -7.73
CA ALA A 32 2.56 7.98 -6.38
C ALA A 32 2.28 9.48 -6.13
N VAL A 33 2.04 9.83 -4.88
CA VAL A 33 1.97 11.21 -4.41
C VAL A 33 3.11 11.46 -3.43
N ASP A 34 3.90 12.47 -3.76
CA ASP A 34 4.98 12.97 -2.91
C ASP A 34 4.45 14.03 -1.95
N ASP A 35 4.42 13.72 -0.65
CA ASP A 35 4.07 14.69 0.41
C ASP A 35 5.27 15.53 0.83
N HIS A 36 5.83 16.31 -0.10
CA HIS A 36 6.92 17.26 0.16
C HIS A 36 8.19 16.61 0.72
N SER A 37 8.68 15.55 0.07
CA SER A 37 9.96 14.93 0.43
C SER A 37 11.12 15.94 0.28
N THR A 38 12.08 15.83 1.18
CA THR A 38 13.29 16.66 1.21
C THR A 38 14.57 15.85 0.96
N ASP A 39 14.42 14.53 0.84
CA ASP A 39 15.47 13.56 0.47
C ASP A 39 15.38 13.19 -1.02
N ASN A 40 16.03 12.11 -1.44
CA ASN A 40 16.04 11.66 -2.83
C ASN A 40 14.80 10.84 -3.24
N SER A 41 13.79 10.72 -2.38
CA SER A 41 12.61 9.86 -2.62
C SER A 41 11.94 10.15 -3.96
N ARG A 42 11.68 11.42 -4.26
CA ARG A 42 11.04 11.83 -5.51
C ARG A 42 11.87 11.41 -6.73
N GLN A 43 13.18 11.69 -6.70
CA GLN A 43 14.08 11.35 -7.82
C GLN A 43 14.13 9.84 -8.05
N ILE A 44 14.20 9.03 -6.97
CA ILE A 44 14.20 7.56 -7.07
C ILE A 44 12.94 7.06 -7.78
N MET A 45 11.78 7.62 -7.46
CA MET A 45 10.51 7.22 -8.07
C MET A 45 10.43 7.61 -9.55
N GLU A 46 10.83 8.85 -9.88
CA GLU A 46 10.84 9.35 -11.26
C GLU A 46 11.83 8.57 -12.14
N ASP A 47 13.02 8.25 -11.65
CA ASP A 47 14.03 7.45 -12.35
C ASP A 47 13.56 6.00 -12.60
N ALA A 48 12.69 5.48 -11.74
CA ALA A 48 12.07 4.18 -11.90
C ALA A 48 10.84 4.19 -12.85
N GLY A 49 10.51 5.33 -13.45
CA GLY A 49 9.38 5.48 -14.37
C GLY A 49 8.01 5.56 -13.68
N VAL A 50 7.97 5.83 -12.38
CA VAL A 50 6.73 6.02 -11.64
C VAL A 50 6.09 7.37 -11.98
N ILE A 51 4.77 7.41 -12.11
CA ILE A 51 4.01 8.65 -12.28
C ILE A 51 3.89 9.35 -10.92
N VAL A 52 4.76 10.32 -10.66
CA VAL A 52 4.76 11.08 -9.41
C VAL A 52 3.89 12.33 -9.56
N LYS A 53 2.85 12.42 -8.74
CA LYS A 53 2.00 13.61 -8.61
C LYS A 53 2.49 14.45 -7.43
N GLY A 54 2.43 15.77 -7.56
CA GLY A 54 2.59 16.66 -6.43
C GLY A 54 1.33 16.69 -5.57
N TYR A 55 1.53 16.87 -4.28
CA TYR A 55 0.42 17.19 -3.38
C TYR A 55 0.13 18.70 -3.49
N GLU A 56 -0.53 19.10 -4.57
CA GLU A 56 -0.97 20.49 -4.75
C GLU A 56 -2.18 20.70 -3.85
N ASP A 57 -1.95 21.37 -2.74
CA ASP A 57 -2.94 22.04 -1.89
C ASP A 57 -4.35 21.45 -1.86
N THR A 58 -4.45 20.24 -1.42
CA THR A 58 -5.65 19.94 -0.65
C THR A 58 -5.52 20.75 0.62
N GLU A 59 -6.46 21.66 0.83
CA GLU A 59 -6.52 22.50 2.02
C GLU A 59 -6.06 21.67 3.22
N LYS A 60 -4.95 22.10 3.83
CA LYS A 60 -4.50 21.50 5.10
C LYS A 60 -5.68 21.57 6.03
N LEU A 61 -6.42 20.46 6.11
CA LEU A 61 -7.50 20.38 7.07
C LEU A 61 -6.87 20.75 8.41
N LYS A 62 -7.39 21.78 9.04
CA LYS A 62 -6.90 22.30 10.31
C LYS A 62 -6.88 21.14 11.30
N GLY A 63 -5.73 20.49 11.48
CA GLY A 63 -5.63 19.39 12.42
C GLY A 63 -4.65 18.26 12.08
N GLY A 64 -3.91 18.31 10.99
CA GLY A 64 -2.87 17.31 10.75
C GLY A 64 -2.96 16.55 9.43
N TRP A 65 -2.07 15.64 9.29
CA TRP A 65 -1.87 14.77 8.14
C TRP A 65 -3.09 13.86 7.91
N THR A 66 -3.74 13.94 6.76
CA THR A 66 -4.92 13.12 6.44
C THR A 66 -4.56 12.07 5.39
N CYS A 67 -4.00 10.93 5.83
CA CYS A 67 -3.68 9.80 4.97
C CYS A 67 -4.85 9.40 4.04
N GLY A 68 -6.07 9.46 4.55
CA GLY A 68 -7.26 9.12 3.78
C GLY A 68 -7.47 10.00 2.55
N LEU A 69 -7.21 11.31 2.67
CA LEU A 69 -7.38 12.23 1.55
C LEU A 69 -6.35 11.98 0.44
N ILE A 70 -5.08 11.81 0.80
CA ILE A 70 -4.02 11.48 -0.17
C ILE A 70 -4.34 10.16 -0.88
N ARG A 71 -4.78 9.15 -0.13
CA ARG A 71 -5.18 7.86 -0.71
C ARG A 71 -6.39 7.98 -1.62
N GLN A 72 -7.36 8.85 -1.28
CA GLN A 72 -8.50 9.10 -2.16
C GLN A 72 -8.06 9.76 -3.49
N HIS A 73 -7.12 10.71 -3.45
CA HIS A 73 -6.56 11.30 -4.67
C HIS A 73 -5.82 10.27 -5.51
N LEU A 74 -4.98 9.45 -4.89
CA LEU A 74 -4.29 8.36 -5.57
C LEU A 74 -5.25 7.38 -6.24
N PHE A 75 -6.33 7.04 -5.53
CA PHE A 75 -7.37 6.16 -6.03
C PHE A 75 -8.07 6.75 -7.26
N ASN A 76 -8.39 8.05 -7.22
CA ASN A 76 -8.98 8.75 -8.34
C ASN A 76 -8.03 8.81 -9.55
N TYR A 77 -6.76 9.14 -9.34
CA TYR A 77 -5.75 9.12 -10.41
C TYR A 77 -5.58 7.73 -11.04
N ALA A 78 -5.62 6.69 -10.23
CA ALA A 78 -5.53 5.32 -10.72
C ALA A 78 -6.77 4.92 -11.56
N ARG A 79 -7.96 5.36 -11.17
CA ARG A 79 -9.19 5.20 -11.96
C ARG A 79 -9.13 5.95 -13.27
N GLU A 80 -8.70 7.22 -13.26
CA GLU A 80 -8.51 8.05 -14.46
C GLU A 80 -7.51 7.42 -15.43
N ALA A 81 -6.48 6.74 -14.92
CA ALA A 81 -5.54 5.97 -15.71
C ALA A 81 -6.11 4.64 -16.24
N GLY A 82 -7.36 4.32 -15.93
CA GLY A 82 -8.04 3.09 -16.39
C GLY A 82 -7.69 1.86 -15.56
N GLY A 83 -7.20 2.03 -14.32
CA GLY A 83 -6.97 0.95 -13.38
C GLY A 83 -8.25 0.21 -13.03
N THR A 84 -8.15 -1.10 -12.92
CA THR A 84 -9.25 -1.99 -12.52
C THR A 84 -8.92 -2.73 -11.22
N HIS A 85 -7.64 -2.77 -10.87
CA HIS A 85 -7.15 -3.39 -9.62
C HIS A 85 -6.06 -2.49 -9.05
N PHE A 86 -6.08 -2.30 -7.74
CA PHE A 86 -5.16 -1.39 -7.08
C PHE A 86 -4.37 -2.13 -5.99
N VAL A 87 -3.05 -1.89 -5.98
CA VAL A 87 -2.13 -2.35 -4.95
C VAL A 87 -1.82 -1.19 -4.02
N CYS A 88 -2.12 -1.33 -2.73
CA CYS A 88 -2.13 -0.26 -1.73
C CYS A 88 -1.11 -0.54 -0.61
N LEU A 89 0.18 -0.52 -0.92
CA LEU A 89 1.26 -0.64 0.07
C LEU A 89 1.81 0.73 0.46
N ASP A 90 2.40 0.82 1.66
CA ASP A 90 3.26 1.93 2.05
C ASP A 90 4.69 1.70 1.56
N ALA A 91 5.53 2.74 1.54
CA ALA A 91 6.90 2.66 1.03
C ALA A 91 7.79 1.68 1.81
N ASP A 92 7.51 1.50 3.10
CA ASP A 92 8.19 0.56 3.99
C ASP A 92 7.51 -0.81 4.07
N GLU A 93 6.77 -1.19 3.01
CA GLU A 93 6.08 -2.47 2.91
C GLU A 93 6.39 -3.18 1.59
N THR A 94 6.44 -4.51 1.66
CA THR A 94 6.54 -5.38 0.48
C THR A 94 5.72 -6.63 0.66
N PHE A 95 5.27 -7.23 -0.44
CA PHE A 95 4.74 -8.58 -0.38
C PHE A 95 5.84 -9.60 -0.10
N THR A 96 5.47 -10.69 0.55
CA THR A 96 6.37 -11.84 0.73
C THR A 96 6.73 -12.47 -0.62
N SER A 97 7.90 -13.06 -0.71
CA SER A 97 8.44 -13.62 -1.97
C SER A 97 7.59 -14.75 -2.56
N ASN A 98 6.84 -15.48 -1.74
CA ASN A 98 5.90 -16.52 -2.20
C ASN A 98 4.61 -15.94 -2.80
N PHE A 99 4.23 -14.70 -2.44
CA PHE A 99 3.04 -14.06 -2.99
C PHE A 99 3.28 -13.45 -4.37
N VAL A 100 4.42 -12.80 -4.59
CA VAL A 100 4.70 -12.06 -5.83
C VAL A 100 4.42 -12.88 -7.11
N PRO A 101 4.84 -14.15 -7.22
CA PRO A 101 4.59 -14.96 -8.41
C PRO A 101 3.11 -15.27 -8.68
N ILE A 102 2.26 -15.29 -7.66
CA ILE A 102 0.84 -15.65 -7.75
C ILE A 102 -0.10 -14.45 -7.67
N ALA A 103 0.46 -13.25 -7.42
CA ALA A 103 -0.32 -12.04 -7.17
C ALA A 103 -1.31 -11.73 -8.31
N ARG A 104 -0.85 -11.77 -9.56
CA ARG A 104 -1.71 -11.45 -10.72
C ARG A 104 -2.80 -12.50 -10.94
N ASP A 105 -2.53 -13.75 -10.65
CA ASP A 105 -3.52 -14.83 -10.75
C ASP A 105 -4.62 -14.65 -9.69
N ILE A 106 -4.23 -14.29 -8.47
CA ILE A 106 -5.20 -13.97 -7.40
C ILE A 106 -6.04 -12.76 -7.77
N MET A 107 -5.41 -11.67 -8.23
CA MET A 107 -6.12 -10.46 -8.65
C MET A 107 -7.12 -10.73 -9.78
N SER A 108 -6.75 -11.57 -10.75
CA SER A 108 -7.61 -11.90 -11.90
C SER A 108 -8.91 -12.63 -11.53
N GLN A 109 -8.98 -13.15 -10.32
CA GLN A 109 -10.15 -13.88 -9.78
C GLN A 109 -11.03 -13.02 -8.89
N LEU A 110 -10.64 -11.76 -8.64
CA LEU A 110 -11.43 -10.86 -7.82
C LEU A 110 -12.62 -10.31 -8.61
N GLU A 111 -13.78 -10.39 -8.00
CA GLU A 111 -14.97 -9.69 -8.47
C GLU A 111 -14.89 -8.19 -8.10
N PRO A 112 -15.57 -7.30 -8.85
CA PRO A 112 -15.59 -5.88 -8.52
C PRO A 112 -16.01 -5.61 -7.07
N GLY A 113 -15.19 -4.86 -6.34
CA GLY A 113 -15.38 -4.56 -4.92
C GLY A 113 -14.72 -5.54 -3.95
N GLU A 114 -14.23 -6.69 -4.44
CA GLU A 114 -13.48 -7.61 -3.58
C GLU A 114 -12.09 -7.07 -3.24
N LYS A 115 -11.64 -7.43 -2.05
CA LYS A 115 -10.35 -7.03 -1.47
C LYS A 115 -9.56 -8.25 -1.03
N VAL A 116 -8.24 -8.21 -1.17
CA VAL A 116 -7.37 -9.22 -0.58
C VAL A 116 -6.91 -8.74 0.79
N HIS A 117 -7.36 -9.48 1.81
CA HIS A 117 -7.07 -9.25 3.21
C HIS A 117 -5.91 -10.16 3.62
N MET A 118 -4.77 -9.57 3.97
CA MET A 118 -3.52 -10.29 4.19
C MET A 118 -2.94 -9.97 5.57
N GLN A 119 -2.20 -10.92 6.13
CA GLN A 119 -1.47 -10.68 7.36
C GLN A 119 -0.35 -9.64 7.14
N TRP A 120 -0.31 -8.67 8.04
CA TRP A 120 0.71 -7.65 8.11
C TRP A 120 1.80 -8.08 9.11
N LEU A 121 2.96 -8.49 8.56
CA LEU A 121 4.06 -9.10 9.28
C LEU A 121 5.06 -8.02 9.71
N ALA A 122 4.95 -7.53 10.94
CA ALA A 122 5.88 -6.53 11.49
C ALA A 122 7.26 -7.15 11.70
N LEU A 123 8.22 -6.83 10.84
CA LEU A 123 9.61 -7.22 11.01
C LEU A 123 10.18 -6.60 12.29
N TRP A 124 10.88 -7.40 13.09
CA TRP A 124 11.31 -6.98 14.42
C TRP A 124 12.79 -7.20 14.65
N LYS A 125 13.54 -6.10 14.77
CA LYS A 125 14.99 -6.10 15.02
C LYS A 125 15.81 -6.92 14.01
N SER A 126 15.22 -7.27 12.88
CA SER A 126 15.81 -8.11 11.83
C SER A 126 15.00 -7.97 10.55
N TYR A 127 15.66 -8.15 9.41
CA TYR A 127 15.00 -8.28 8.09
C TYR A 127 14.49 -9.71 7.80
N THR A 128 14.76 -10.66 8.70
CA THR A 128 14.43 -12.09 8.52
C THR A 128 13.58 -12.65 9.65
N ALA A 129 13.15 -11.82 10.59
CA ALA A 129 12.31 -12.21 11.71
C ALA A 129 11.16 -11.22 11.89
N TYR A 130 9.97 -11.72 12.13
CA TYR A 130 8.78 -10.90 12.44
C TYR A 130 8.25 -11.24 13.83
N ARG A 131 7.40 -10.36 14.36
CA ARG A 131 6.77 -10.57 15.67
C ARG A 131 5.68 -11.64 15.56
N ASP A 132 5.75 -12.60 16.47
CA ASP A 132 4.74 -13.64 16.68
C ASP A 132 4.48 -13.84 18.19
N ASP A 133 4.14 -12.73 18.85
CA ASP A 133 3.94 -12.68 20.31
C ASP A 133 2.45 -12.70 20.71
N HIS A 134 1.57 -13.03 19.76
CA HIS A 134 0.11 -13.05 19.94
C HIS A 134 -0.51 -11.72 20.37
N THR A 135 0.19 -10.60 20.17
CA THR A 135 -0.35 -9.25 20.34
C THR A 135 -1.04 -8.74 19.07
N VAL A 136 -1.61 -7.55 19.12
CA VAL A 136 -2.18 -6.85 17.95
C VAL A 136 -1.15 -6.64 16.82
N TRP A 137 0.15 -6.65 17.13
CA TRP A 137 1.22 -6.49 16.17
C TRP A 137 1.55 -7.74 15.37
N SER A 138 1.19 -8.92 15.88
CA SER A 138 1.43 -10.21 15.23
C SER A 138 0.19 -10.81 14.58
N ARG A 139 -0.98 -10.22 14.79
CA ARG A 139 -2.28 -10.71 14.26
C ARG A 139 -3.03 -9.61 13.53
N ASN A 140 -2.31 -8.71 12.89
CA ASN A 140 -2.91 -7.61 12.15
C ASN A 140 -3.09 -8.02 10.69
N PHE A 141 -4.33 -7.94 10.21
CA PHE A 141 -4.67 -8.13 8.81
C PHE A 141 -5.14 -6.81 8.23
N LYS A 142 -4.78 -6.53 6.98
CA LYS A 142 -5.17 -5.30 6.28
C LYS A 142 -5.52 -5.60 4.83
N ASP A 143 -6.25 -4.68 4.20
CA ASP A 143 -6.60 -4.73 2.79
C ASP A 143 -5.46 -4.11 1.99
N PHE A 144 -4.78 -4.91 1.17
CA PHE A 144 -3.64 -4.43 0.38
C PHE A 144 -3.90 -4.43 -1.12
N ILE A 145 -4.91 -5.15 -1.56
CA ILE A 145 -5.30 -5.23 -2.96
C ILE A 145 -6.82 -5.09 -3.05
N VAL A 146 -7.29 -4.39 -4.06
CA VAL A 146 -8.72 -4.22 -4.31
C VAL A 146 -9.03 -4.29 -5.80
N ALA A 147 -10.11 -4.98 -6.17
CA ALA A 147 -10.74 -4.85 -7.46
C ALA A 147 -11.70 -3.65 -7.43
N ASP A 148 -11.59 -2.73 -8.39
CA ASP A 148 -12.35 -1.49 -8.38
C ASP A 148 -13.86 -1.70 -8.49
N HIS A 149 -14.61 -0.83 -7.81
CA HIS A 149 -16.06 -0.71 -7.91
C HIS A 149 -16.46 0.75 -7.66
N PRO A 150 -17.49 1.30 -8.35
CA PRO A 150 -17.87 2.70 -8.19
C PRO A 150 -18.20 3.14 -6.76
N ASP A 151 -18.68 2.22 -5.93
CA ASP A 151 -19.05 2.51 -4.54
C ASP A 151 -17.86 2.50 -3.56
N LEU A 152 -16.66 2.20 -4.05
CA LEU A 152 -15.47 2.21 -3.21
C LEU A 152 -14.90 3.62 -3.09
N ASP A 153 -14.68 4.04 -1.86
CA ASP A 153 -13.95 5.26 -1.54
C ASP A 153 -13.09 5.07 -0.28
N TYR A 154 -12.13 5.96 -0.07
CA TYR A 154 -11.45 6.07 1.21
C TYR A 154 -12.33 6.88 2.15
N SER A 155 -13.00 6.20 3.08
CA SER A 155 -13.73 6.90 4.13
C SER A 155 -12.79 7.84 4.90
N TYR A 156 -13.23 9.07 5.13
CA TYR A 156 -12.53 10.09 5.92
C TYR A 156 -12.38 9.66 7.39
N ASN A 157 -11.65 8.60 7.64
CA ASN A 157 -11.24 8.27 8.99
C ASN A 157 -10.01 9.13 9.31
N TYR A 158 -10.16 10.07 10.24
CA TYR A 158 -9.11 10.97 10.76
C TYR A 158 -7.93 10.24 11.41
N MET A 159 -7.97 8.93 11.49
CA MET A 159 -6.90 8.10 12.01
C MET A 159 -5.96 7.67 10.89
N CYS A 160 -4.66 7.84 11.06
CA CYS A 160 -3.61 7.54 10.08
C CYS A 160 -3.52 6.07 9.59
N GLU A 161 -4.40 5.20 10.03
CA GLU A 161 -4.44 3.79 9.67
C GLU A 161 -5.48 3.44 8.58
N GLY A 162 -6.14 4.46 8.01
CA GLY A 162 -7.25 4.27 7.07
C GLY A 162 -6.84 3.74 5.70
N ARG A 163 -6.42 2.47 5.64
CA ARG A 163 -6.30 1.74 4.38
C ARG A 163 -7.60 1.11 3.94
N THR A 164 -8.61 1.20 4.77
CA THR A 164 -9.87 0.57 4.51
C THR A 164 -10.64 1.36 3.47
N ILE A 165 -10.68 0.82 2.27
CA ILE A 165 -11.56 1.29 1.21
C ILE A 165 -12.97 0.82 1.56
N GLY A 166 -13.91 1.74 1.72
CA GLY A 166 -15.31 1.41 2.01
C GLY A 166 -16.09 0.91 0.78
N PRO A 167 -17.27 0.36 0.96
CA PRO A 167 -17.88 -0.06 2.20
C PRO A 167 -17.19 -1.30 2.80
N ASN A 168 -17.07 -1.31 4.13
CA ASN A 168 -16.57 -2.47 4.85
C ASN A 168 -17.66 -3.52 4.98
N ASN A 169 -17.75 -4.37 3.99
CA ASN A 169 -18.59 -5.54 4.00
C ASN A 169 -17.67 -6.77 4.09
N ASN A 170 -17.85 -7.60 5.11
CA ASN A 170 -17.06 -8.82 5.26
C ASN A 170 -17.21 -9.77 4.05
N ASP A 171 -18.33 -9.69 3.33
CA ASP A 171 -18.62 -10.49 2.14
C ASP A 171 -17.69 -10.12 0.95
N THR A 172 -17.01 -8.97 1.02
CA THR A 172 -16.07 -8.51 -0.01
C THR A 172 -14.61 -8.78 0.35
N LEU A 173 -14.34 -9.42 1.48
CA LEU A 173 -12.99 -9.73 1.93
C LEU A 173 -12.60 -11.15 1.53
N ARG A 174 -11.57 -11.28 0.72
CA ARG A 174 -10.89 -12.54 0.44
C ARG A 174 -9.64 -12.62 1.32
N THR A 175 -9.76 -13.28 2.47
CA THR A 175 -8.62 -13.49 3.37
C THR A 175 -7.65 -14.49 2.78
N LEU A 176 -6.38 -14.11 2.71
CA LEU A 176 -5.30 -14.96 2.27
C LEU A 176 -4.55 -15.50 3.48
N GLU A 177 -4.42 -16.84 3.55
CA GLU A 177 -3.63 -17.50 4.59
C GLU A 177 -2.14 -17.19 4.40
N VAL A 178 -1.40 -17.10 5.50
CA VAL A 178 0.02 -16.68 5.51
C VAL A 178 0.94 -17.59 4.68
N GLU A 179 0.57 -18.86 4.52
CA GLU A 179 1.28 -19.81 3.65
C GLU A 179 1.26 -19.40 2.18
N HIS A 180 0.22 -18.65 1.76
CA HIS A 180 0.09 -18.16 0.39
C HIS A 180 0.65 -16.74 0.23
N GLY A 181 0.83 -16.02 1.34
CA GLY A 181 1.44 -14.70 1.31
C GLY A 181 1.04 -13.78 2.45
N GLY A 182 1.79 -12.71 2.58
CA GLY A 182 1.57 -11.65 3.54
C GLY A 182 2.31 -10.39 3.10
N VAL A 183 2.24 -9.36 3.94
CA VAL A 183 2.96 -8.11 3.74
C VAL A 183 3.99 -7.93 4.84
N LEU A 184 5.24 -7.75 4.45
CA LEU A 184 6.36 -7.42 5.34
C LEU A 184 6.38 -5.92 5.59
N HIS A 185 6.45 -5.51 6.86
CA HIS A 185 6.56 -4.12 7.25
C HIS A 185 7.91 -3.86 7.94
N TYR A 186 8.68 -2.93 7.38
CA TYR A 186 10.10 -2.73 7.71
C TYR A 186 10.35 -1.72 8.82
N GLN A 187 9.35 -0.98 9.27
CA GLN A 187 9.51 0.11 10.25
C GLN A 187 10.35 -0.30 11.48
N PHE A 188 10.15 -1.51 11.99
CA PHE A 188 10.82 -2.00 13.21
C PHE A 188 11.95 -2.99 12.94
N ALA A 189 12.33 -3.19 11.68
CA ALA A 189 13.38 -4.14 11.30
C ALA A 189 14.77 -3.73 11.80
N CYS A 190 15.03 -2.43 11.94
CA CYS A 190 16.32 -1.89 12.37
C CYS A 190 16.14 -0.81 13.42
N PHE A 191 16.98 -0.84 14.49
CA PHE A 191 16.94 0.19 15.55
C PHE A 191 17.19 1.61 15.05
N ASN A 192 17.97 1.77 13.99
CA ASN A 192 18.29 3.08 13.42
C ASN A 192 17.10 3.76 12.75
N ASN A 193 15.97 3.08 12.61
CA ASN A 193 14.74 3.67 12.10
C ASN A 193 14.00 4.51 13.17
N PHE A 194 14.48 4.50 14.42
CA PHE A 194 13.85 5.22 15.55
C PHE A 194 14.66 6.46 15.98
N LEU A 195 15.76 6.75 15.33
CA LEU A 195 16.61 7.92 15.57
C LEU A 195 16.47 8.94 14.43
#